data_eba8d5b1eac8d8e463ec1acb00f2a6f3
#
_entry.id   eba8d5b1eac8d8e463ec1acb00f2a6f3
#
_cell.length_a   1.000
_cell.length_b   1.000
_cell.length_c   1.000
_cell.angle_alpha   90.00
_cell.angle_beta   90.00
_cell.angle_gamma   90.00
#
_symmetry.space_group_name_H-M   'P 1'
#
loop_
_entity.id
_entity.type
_entity.pdbx_description
1 polymer ?
#
loop_
_entity_poly.entity_id
_entity_poly.type
_entity_poly.pdbx_seq_one_letter_code
_entity_poly.pdbx_strand_id
1 'polypeptide(L)'
;VEILPIANLLTMCMFGFILCHELAHHNLGHIYEASHKQQELNADTQGFQYLKRVSHQFEQLEFLKIPPNILGAPVIAMIYLQALEAIGIISISGDTHPSVPQRIQNLYEQFNKAADKEARYLYNGLRLSCVEFIDEMNKMKNASC
;
A
#
# COMPACT_ATOMS: atom_id res chain seq x y z
N VAL A 1 22.17 -11.55 2.65
CA VAL A 1 21.33 -10.37 2.25
C VAL A 1 21.02 -9.62 3.52
N GLU A 2 21.47 -8.37 3.61
CA GLU A 2 21.15 -7.52 4.75
C GLU A 2 19.67 -7.11 4.67
N ILE A 3 18.85 -7.60 5.58
CA ILE A 3 17.38 -7.38 5.62
C ILE A 3 17.06 -5.92 5.98
N LEU A 4 17.88 -5.30 6.84
CA LEU A 4 17.63 -3.97 7.38
C LEU A 4 17.53 -2.85 6.32
N PRO A 5 18.40 -2.78 5.30
CA PRO A 5 18.27 -1.79 4.23
C PRO A 5 16.99 -1.93 3.41
N ILE A 6 16.55 -3.16 3.15
CA ILE A 6 15.33 -3.44 2.40
C ILE A 6 14.10 -3.01 3.20
N ALA A 7 14.06 -3.32 4.50
CA ALA A 7 12.96 -2.93 5.38
C ALA A 7 12.85 -1.40 5.48
N ASN A 8 13.97 -0.69 5.62
CA ASN A 8 13.99 0.77 5.65
C ASN A 8 13.49 1.37 4.34
N LEU A 9 13.95 0.86 3.20
CA LEU A 9 13.51 1.31 1.90
C LEU A 9 12.01 1.09 1.72
N LEU A 10 11.50 -0.10 2.07
CA LEU A 10 10.09 -0.41 2.00
C LEU A 10 9.26 0.55 2.86
N THR A 11 9.70 0.81 4.09
CA THR A 11 9.06 1.76 5.00
C THR A 11 9.02 3.17 4.41
N MET A 12 10.12 3.66 3.85
CA MET A 12 10.16 4.96 3.18
C MET A 12 9.17 5.03 2.00
N CYS A 13 9.04 3.95 1.24
CA CYS A 13 8.12 3.89 0.11
C CYS A 13 6.65 3.84 0.55
N MET A 14 6.36 3.17 1.65
CA MET A 14 5.03 3.17 2.27
C MET A 14 4.64 4.59 2.71
N PHE A 15 5.54 5.30 3.40
CA PHE A 15 5.33 6.71 3.75
C PHE A 15 5.19 7.61 2.52
N GLY A 16 6.03 7.40 1.51
CA GLY A 16 5.95 8.10 0.24
C GLY A 16 4.59 7.92 -0.43
N PHE A 17 4.03 6.71 -0.39
CA PHE A 17 2.69 6.46 -0.89
C PHE A 17 1.61 7.20 -0.09
N ILE A 18 1.70 7.19 1.25
CA ILE A 18 0.74 7.92 2.10
C ILE A 18 0.74 9.41 1.75
N LEU A 19 1.92 10.03 1.62
CA LEU A 19 2.03 11.43 1.21
C LEU A 19 1.44 11.68 -0.19
N CYS A 20 1.68 10.77 -1.14
CA CYS A 20 1.10 10.84 -2.48
C CYS A 20 -0.42 10.70 -2.46
N HIS A 21 -0.97 9.87 -1.58
CA HIS A 21 -2.40 9.69 -1.36
C HIS A 21 -3.04 10.97 -0.81
N GLU A 22 -2.47 11.57 0.22
CA GLU A 22 -2.95 12.85 0.78
C GLU A 22 -2.87 13.98 -0.25
N LEU A 23 -1.79 14.05 -1.02
CA LEU A 23 -1.67 15.00 -2.12
C LEU A 23 -2.74 14.78 -3.19
N ALA A 24 -3.11 13.53 -3.44
CA ALA A 24 -4.18 13.21 -4.39
C ALA A 24 -5.53 13.72 -3.90
N HIS A 25 -5.86 13.58 -2.62
CA HIS A 25 -7.07 14.18 -2.03
C HIS A 25 -7.11 15.68 -2.26
N HIS A 26 -6.00 16.37 -1.99
CA HIS A 26 -5.89 17.80 -2.23
C HIS A 26 -6.14 18.17 -3.69
N ASN A 27 -5.43 17.50 -4.62
CA ASN A 27 -5.50 17.83 -6.05
C ASN A 27 -6.84 17.46 -6.72
N LEU A 28 -7.55 16.47 -6.16
CA LEU A 28 -8.89 16.06 -6.61
C LEU A 28 -10.02 16.88 -5.96
N GLY A 29 -9.68 17.80 -5.04
CA GLY A 29 -10.65 18.66 -4.36
C GLY A 29 -11.45 17.97 -3.25
N HIS A 30 -11.08 16.75 -2.85
CA HIS A 30 -11.79 15.96 -1.87
C HIS A 30 -11.85 16.61 -0.46
N ILE A 31 -10.92 17.51 -0.16
CA ILE A 31 -10.85 18.22 1.12
C ILE A 31 -12.04 19.16 1.40
N TYR A 32 -12.81 19.48 0.36
CA TYR A 32 -13.96 20.40 0.45
C TYR A 32 -15.30 19.68 0.51
N GLU A 33 -15.32 18.36 0.44
CA GLU A 33 -16.51 17.53 0.37
C GLU A 33 -16.54 16.53 1.53
N ALA A 34 -17.73 15.99 1.82
CA ALA A 34 -17.86 14.87 2.73
C ALA A 34 -17.11 13.65 2.14
N SER A 35 -16.32 12.96 2.97
CA SER A 35 -15.56 11.79 2.54
C SER A 35 -16.49 10.69 2.02
N HIS A 36 -16.18 10.17 0.84
CA HIS A 36 -16.87 9.06 0.19
C HIS A 36 -15.90 7.96 -0.21
N LYS A 37 -16.39 6.70 -0.16
CA LYS A 37 -15.57 5.53 -0.54
C LYS A 37 -14.89 5.67 -1.89
N GLN A 38 -15.57 6.28 -2.86
CA GLN A 38 -14.99 6.49 -4.19
C GLN A 38 -13.84 7.50 -4.19
N GLN A 39 -13.88 8.49 -3.32
CA GLN A 39 -12.78 9.47 -3.18
C GLN A 39 -11.50 8.80 -2.67
N GLU A 40 -11.61 7.87 -1.73
CA GLU A 40 -10.47 7.08 -1.25
C GLU A 40 -9.85 6.21 -2.37
N LEU A 41 -10.69 5.51 -3.16
CA LEU A 41 -10.21 4.71 -4.28
C LEU A 41 -9.57 5.56 -5.39
N ASN A 42 -10.11 6.76 -5.62
CA ASN A 42 -9.54 7.72 -6.56
C ASN A 42 -8.20 8.26 -6.05
N ALA A 43 -8.10 8.58 -4.76
CA ALA A 43 -6.87 9.03 -4.12
C ALA A 43 -5.80 7.92 -4.11
N ASP A 44 -6.17 6.67 -3.85
CA ASP A 44 -5.26 5.52 -3.97
C ASP A 44 -4.70 5.40 -5.40
N THR A 45 -5.58 5.49 -6.39
CA THR A 45 -5.18 5.38 -7.80
C THR A 45 -4.27 6.53 -8.22
N GLN A 46 -4.62 7.76 -7.88
CA GLN A 46 -3.83 8.94 -8.23
C GLN A 46 -2.52 8.99 -7.44
N GLY A 47 -2.54 8.63 -6.16
CA GLY A 47 -1.36 8.52 -5.31
C GLY A 47 -0.37 7.49 -5.85
N PHE A 48 -0.87 6.35 -6.34
CA PHE A 48 -0.04 5.36 -7.03
C PHE A 48 0.63 5.94 -8.29
N GLN A 49 -0.09 6.72 -9.10
CA GLN A 49 0.48 7.36 -10.28
C GLN A 49 1.55 8.41 -9.92
N TYR A 50 1.37 9.13 -8.82
CA TYR A 50 2.41 10.05 -8.32
C TYR A 50 3.65 9.29 -7.87
N LEU A 51 3.49 8.23 -7.08
CA LEU A 51 4.61 7.39 -6.66
C LEU A 51 5.37 6.81 -7.86
N LYS A 52 4.65 6.33 -8.88
CA LYS A 52 5.24 5.82 -10.12
C LYS A 52 6.09 6.86 -10.84
N ARG A 53 5.61 8.11 -10.94
CA ARG A 53 6.37 9.20 -11.56
C ARG A 53 7.63 9.55 -10.77
N VAL A 54 7.49 9.61 -9.46
CA VAL A 54 8.61 9.88 -8.56
C VAL A 54 9.65 8.76 -8.65
N SER A 55 9.24 7.49 -8.62
CA SER A 55 10.17 6.36 -8.74
C SER A 55 10.94 6.39 -10.05
N HIS A 56 10.27 6.71 -11.17
CA HIS A 56 10.92 6.82 -12.47
C HIS A 56 11.96 7.97 -12.53
N GLN A 57 11.71 9.07 -11.84
CA GLN A 57 12.69 10.17 -11.72
C GLN A 57 13.91 9.74 -10.89
N PHE A 58 13.70 8.96 -9.84
CA PHE A 58 14.80 8.44 -9.01
C PHE A 58 15.63 7.36 -9.71
N GLU A 59 15.05 6.56 -10.61
CA GLU A 59 15.79 5.60 -11.44
C GLU A 59 16.87 6.28 -12.32
N GLN A 60 16.65 7.55 -12.66
CA GLN A 60 17.62 8.35 -13.41
C GLN A 60 18.78 8.86 -12.55
N LEU A 61 18.68 8.74 -11.22
CA LEU A 61 19.74 9.11 -10.28
C LEU A 61 20.58 7.87 -9.97
N GLU A 62 21.76 7.74 -10.60
CA GLU A 62 22.65 6.57 -10.52
C GLU A 62 23.02 6.13 -9.09
N PHE A 63 22.92 7.03 -8.09
CA PHE A 63 23.23 6.74 -6.70
C PHE A 63 22.04 6.17 -5.90
N LEU A 64 20.80 6.25 -6.42
CA LEU A 64 19.61 5.70 -5.82
C LEU A 64 19.09 4.54 -6.68
N LYS A 65 19.70 3.37 -6.55
CA LYS A 65 19.14 2.14 -7.13
C LYS A 65 17.87 1.74 -6.37
N ILE A 66 16.76 2.37 -6.72
CA ILE A 66 15.44 1.99 -6.19
C ILE A 66 15.01 0.71 -6.89
N PRO A 67 14.81 -0.39 -6.17
CA PRO A 67 14.37 -1.64 -6.79
C PRO A 67 13.02 -1.44 -7.50
N PRO A 68 12.79 -2.08 -8.65
CA PRO A 68 11.52 -1.96 -9.40
C PRO A 68 10.28 -2.41 -8.59
N ASN A 69 10.48 -3.13 -7.50
CA ASN A 69 9.42 -3.58 -6.59
C ASN A 69 8.88 -2.49 -5.65
N ILE A 70 9.43 -1.26 -5.67
CA ILE A 70 8.94 -0.13 -4.88
C ILE A 70 7.46 0.17 -5.15
N LEU A 71 7.00 -0.10 -6.38
CA LEU A 71 5.60 0.05 -6.77
C LEU A 71 4.65 -0.93 -6.04
N GLY A 72 5.19 -1.95 -5.38
CA GLY A 72 4.43 -2.83 -4.50
C GLY A 72 4.20 -2.25 -3.09
N ALA A 73 4.96 -1.23 -2.70
CA ALA A 73 4.87 -0.62 -1.36
C ALA A 73 3.46 -0.14 -0.98
N PRO A 74 2.65 0.48 -1.86
CA PRO A 74 1.28 0.85 -1.56
C PRO A 74 0.42 -0.33 -1.12
N VAL A 75 0.55 -1.46 -1.80
CA VAL A 75 -0.23 -2.67 -1.49
C VAL A 75 0.22 -3.26 -0.16
N ILE A 76 1.52 -3.29 0.11
CA ILE A 76 2.07 -3.76 1.39
C ILE A 76 1.63 -2.83 2.52
N ALA A 77 1.59 -1.52 2.30
CA ALA A 77 1.06 -0.56 3.27
C ALA A 77 -0.39 -0.88 3.65
N MET A 78 -1.24 -1.18 2.67
CA MET A 78 -2.64 -1.55 2.93
C MET A 78 -2.76 -2.90 3.64
N ILE A 79 -1.94 -3.89 3.30
CA ILE A 79 -1.91 -5.19 4.02
C ILE A 79 -1.48 -4.97 5.48
N TYR A 80 -0.51 -4.10 5.73
CA TYR A 80 -0.10 -3.75 7.09
C TYR A 80 -1.24 -3.07 7.87
N LEU A 81 -1.96 -2.13 7.25
CA LEU A 81 -3.14 -1.51 7.85
C LEU A 81 -4.25 -2.53 8.13
N GLN A 82 -4.46 -3.51 7.24
CA GLN A 82 -5.40 -4.61 7.47
C GLN A 82 -5.00 -5.46 8.68
N ALA A 83 -3.71 -5.74 8.86
CA ALA A 83 -3.23 -6.46 10.03
C ALA A 83 -3.51 -5.67 11.32
N LEU A 84 -3.23 -4.36 11.35
CA LEU A 84 -3.52 -3.51 12.50
C LEU A 84 -5.02 -3.43 12.82
N GLU A 85 -5.88 -3.39 11.81
CA GLU A 85 -7.34 -3.42 11.98
C GLU A 85 -7.79 -4.78 12.54
N ALA A 86 -7.27 -5.89 12.04
CA ALA A 86 -7.60 -7.25 12.50
C ALA A 86 -7.27 -7.46 13.97
N ILE A 87 -6.15 -6.92 14.47
CA ILE A 87 -5.77 -6.98 15.90
C ILE A 87 -6.42 -5.90 16.76
N GLY A 88 -7.21 -4.98 16.15
CA GLY A 88 -7.98 -3.98 16.87
C GLY A 88 -7.21 -2.75 17.32
N ILE A 89 -6.01 -2.49 16.74
CA ILE A 89 -5.23 -1.28 17.04
C ILE A 89 -5.84 -0.05 16.35
N ILE A 90 -6.39 -0.24 15.15
CA ILE A 90 -7.02 0.82 14.36
C ILE A 90 -8.38 0.34 13.83
N SER A 91 -9.22 1.29 13.43
CA SER A 91 -10.46 1.02 12.70
C SER A 91 -10.49 1.98 11.50
N ILE A 92 -10.28 1.43 10.31
CA ILE A 92 -10.22 2.20 9.06
C ILE A 92 -11.50 2.01 8.25
N SER A 93 -12.02 0.78 8.23
CA SER A 93 -13.21 0.44 7.46
C SER A 93 -14.48 1.03 8.08
N GLY A 94 -15.33 1.61 7.27
CA GLY A 94 -16.57 2.23 7.76
C GLY A 94 -17.47 2.73 6.62
N ASP A 95 -18.41 3.59 6.96
CA ASP A 95 -19.37 4.12 5.98
C ASP A 95 -18.72 5.08 4.99
N THR A 96 -17.70 5.81 5.40
CA THR A 96 -16.97 6.81 4.59
C THR A 96 -15.74 6.22 3.89
N HIS A 97 -15.17 5.14 4.40
CA HIS A 97 -13.96 4.52 3.84
C HIS A 97 -14.27 3.15 3.25
N PRO A 98 -13.68 2.80 2.09
CA PRO A 98 -13.77 1.43 1.56
C PRO A 98 -13.10 0.46 2.52
N SER A 99 -13.52 -0.80 2.48
CA SER A 99 -12.81 -1.83 3.22
C SER A 99 -11.35 -1.93 2.74
N VAL A 100 -10.44 -2.27 3.65
CA VAL A 100 -9.02 -2.43 3.31
C VAL A 100 -8.82 -3.45 2.18
N PRO A 101 -9.53 -4.60 2.11
CA PRO A 101 -9.48 -5.51 0.96
C PRO A 101 -9.85 -4.84 -0.38
N GLN A 102 -10.83 -3.94 -0.42
CA GLN A 102 -11.18 -3.21 -1.65
C GLN A 102 -10.04 -2.27 -2.09
N ARG A 103 -9.40 -1.59 -1.15
CA ARG A 103 -8.23 -0.74 -1.42
C ARG A 103 -7.04 -1.56 -1.90
N ILE A 104 -6.78 -2.71 -1.27
CA ILE A 104 -5.73 -3.66 -1.70
C ILE A 104 -5.99 -4.09 -3.14
N GLN A 105 -7.20 -4.49 -3.48
CA GLN A 105 -7.55 -4.94 -4.83
C GLN A 105 -7.32 -3.82 -5.86
N ASN A 106 -7.77 -2.59 -5.58
CA ASN A 106 -7.57 -1.43 -6.45
C ASN A 106 -6.07 -1.17 -6.70
N LEU A 107 -5.26 -1.12 -5.66
CA LEU A 107 -3.82 -0.88 -5.76
C LEU A 107 -3.10 -2.04 -6.46
N TYR A 108 -3.49 -3.28 -6.19
CA TYR A 108 -2.93 -4.45 -6.83
C TYR A 108 -3.16 -4.44 -8.36
N GLU A 109 -4.32 -4.01 -8.81
CA GLU A 109 -4.60 -3.85 -10.25
C GLU A 109 -3.70 -2.78 -10.89
N GLN A 110 -3.46 -1.66 -10.20
CA GLN A 110 -2.53 -0.63 -10.66
C GLN A 110 -1.10 -1.16 -10.73
N PHE A 111 -0.67 -1.86 -9.68
CA PHE A 111 0.66 -2.49 -9.61
C PHE A 111 0.86 -3.50 -10.75
N ASN A 112 -0.08 -4.41 -10.98
CA ASN A 112 0.03 -5.43 -12.02
C ASN A 112 0.15 -4.85 -13.45
N LYS A 113 -0.44 -3.68 -13.69
CA LYS A 113 -0.31 -2.97 -14.97
C LYS A 113 1.07 -2.30 -15.14
N ALA A 114 1.72 -1.94 -14.02
CA ALA A 114 2.95 -1.16 -14.03
C ALA A 114 4.21 -2.00 -13.81
N ALA A 115 4.10 -3.11 -13.06
CA ALA A 115 5.22 -3.93 -12.63
C ALA A 115 5.69 -4.91 -13.71
N ASP A 116 6.99 -5.15 -13.76
CA ASP A 116 7.56 -6.25 -14.54
C ASP A 116 7.27 -7.64 -13.89
N LYS A 117 7.72 -8.70 -14.56
CA LYS A 117 7.49 -10.09 -14.11
C LYS A 117 8.17 -10.38 -12.77
N GLU A 118 9.36 -9.85 -12.56
CA GLU A 118 10.17 -10.12 -11.36
C GLU A 118 9.57 -9.40 -10.15
N ALA A 119 9.20 -8.13 -10.30
CA ALA A 119 8.51 -7.36 -9.26
C ALA A 119 7.18 -8.01 -8.87
N ARG A 120 6.40 -8.51 -9.84
CA ARG A 120 5.15 -9.23 -9.55
C ARG A 120 5.38 -10.53 -8.80
N TYR A 121 6.42 -11.29 -9.14
CA TYR A 121 6.75 -12.53 -8.45
C TYR A 121 7.11 -12.29 -6.98
N LEU A 122 8.02 -11.34 -6.74
CA LEU A 122 8.44 -10.97 -5.39
C LEU A 122 7.26 -10.46 -4.55
N TYR A 123 6.45 -9.58 -5.13
CA TYR A 123 5.27 -9.04 -4.47
C TYR A 123 4.26 -10.14 -4.09
N ASN A 124 3.99 -11.09 -4.99
CA ASN A 124 3.05 -12.17 -4.70
C ASN A 124 3.52 -13.05 -3.53
N GLY A 125 4.83 -13.30 -3.42
CA GLY A 125 5.41 -13.99 -2.27
C GLY A 125 5.17 -13.22 -0.96
N LEU A 126 5.48 -11.92 -0.95
CA LEU A 126 5.26 -11.07 0.23
C LEU A 126 3.78 -10.99 0.63
N ARG A 127 2.88 -10.84 -0.36
CA ARG A 127 1.44 -10.81 -0.12
C ARG A 127 0.94 -12.09 0.53
N LEU A 128 1.35 -13.24 0.03
CA LEU A 128 0.95 -14.54 0.61
C LEU A 128 1.41 -14.66 2.06
N SER A 129 2.66 -14.35 2.36
CA SER A 129 3.18 -14.38 3.73
C SER A 129 2.43 -13.42 4.67
N CYS A 130 2.05 -12.23 4.20
CA CYS A 130 1.24 -11.30 4.99
C CYS A 130 -0.19 -11.82 5.24
N VAL A 131 -0.83 -12.44 4.25
CA VAL A 131 -2.16 -13.04 4.41
C VAL A 131 -2.11 -14.17 5.43
N GLU A 132 -1.13 -15.08 5.31
CA GLU A 132 -0.92 -16.16 6.30
C GLU A 132 -0.72 -15.61 7.71
N PHE A 133 0.08 -14.55 7.87
CA PHE A 133 0.28 -13.89 9.16
C PHE A 133 -1.02 -13.33 9.73
N ILE A 134 -1.84 -12.65 8.92
CA ILE A 134 -3.13 -12.09 9.35
C ILE A 134 -4.08 -13.23 9.77
N ASP A 135 -4.12 -14.32 9.04
CA ASP A 135 -4.97 -15.48 9.37
C ASP A 135 -4.56 -16.11 10.70
N GLU A 136 -3.25 -16.25 10.97
CA GLU A 136 -2.76 -16.73 12.27
C GLU A 136 -3.11 -15.78 13.41
N MET A 137 -2.96 -14.47 13.22
CA MET A 137 -3.35 -13.48 14.23
C MET A 137 -4.85 -13.54 14.55
N ASN A 138 -5.71 -13.69 13.54
CA ASN A 138 -7.13 -13.84 13.73
C ASN A 138 -7.50 -15.13 14.49
N LYS A 139 -6.81 -16.25 14.22
CA LYS A 139 -6.99 -17.50 14.97
C LYS A 139 -6.60 -17.31 16.45
N MET A 140 -5.48 -16.67 16.73
CA MET A 140 -5.03 -16.41 18.11
C MET A 140 -6.03 -15.52 18.86
N LYS A 141 -6.56 -14.47 18.23
CA LYS A 141 -7.58 -13.59 18.81
C LYS A 141 -8.84 -14.39 19.20
N ASN A 142 -9.32 -15.25 18.28
CA ASN A 142 -10.53 -16.06 18.52
C ASN A 142 -10.32 -17.17 19.57
N ALA A 143 -9.10 -17.63 19.77
CA ALA A 143 -8.75 -18.61 20.81
C ALA A 143 -8.62 -18.01 22.21
N SER A 144 -8.50 -16.68 22.31
CA SER A 144 -8.33 -15.94 23.56
C SER A 144 -9.64 -15.34 24.12
N CYS A 145 -10.75 -15.50 23.40
CA CYS A 145 -12.12 -15.14 23.80
C CYS A 145 -12.90 -16.38 24.26
#